data_6fae39a2a9395aee55e5224e915c7d71
#
_entry.id   6fae39a2a9395aee55e5224e915c7d71
#
_cell.length_a   1.000
_cell.length_b   1.000
_cell.length_c   1.000
_cell.angle_alpha   90.00
_cell.angle_beta   90.00
_cell.angle_gamma   90.00
#
_symmetry.space_group_name_H-M   'P 1'
#
loop_
_entity.id
_entity.type
_entity.pdbx_description
1 polymer ?
#
loop_
_entity_poly.entity_id
_entity_poly.type
_entity_poly.pdbx_seq_one_letter_code
_entity_poly.pdbx_strand_id
1 'polypeptide(L)'
;MSTSALLLIALASVVLLLLLVIKAKAHPFVALLIVSLLVAFATGIPADKIITTIEKGMGGLLGHIASIIILGSMLGVLIEMSGGAESLAKTLTGVLGAKRTIAALTIVAFILGTPVFFEVGFIIIIPLIYGFSKVAHVSPLKFGLPMAGVMLTVHVALPTHPGAAAAAGILHSDVGWLMLAGIGVSIVVGIVGYFVARFINRRHYHLSINVLEQQQTAEVPDLSVNAQQTRLPPPNALVIGGLIVVPIMLIVSGTLCQALLLPENAVRQLMTVIGTPPVALLISLGLASWTLGIRRRMSLKKLGEVTGSAIPSSADVILVAGAGGAFGGVLVASGIGNALAEALETIHLPLMPAAFLLSLVLRASQGSATVAILTTSGLLSQAVIGLDPIQLVLVTLATCFGSLGLSVPDGLKTWTVLTTIMGVTGFLITWLLWFVL
;
A
#
# COMPACT_ATOMS: atom_id res chain seq x y z
N MET A 1 -32.72 11.34 -11.20
CA MET A 1 -32.76 10.05 -11.94
C MET A 1 -33.24 8.95 -11.01
N SER A 2 -33.74 7.81 -11.54
CA SER A 2 -34.11 6.69 -10.67
C SER A 2 -32.85 5.97 -10.13
N THR A 3 -32.93 5.35 -8.96
CA THR A 3 -31.86 4.54 -8.35
C THR A 3 -31.34 3.49 -9.32
N SER A 4 -32.24 2.80 -10.03
CA SER A 4 -31.86 1.79 -11.04
C SER A 4 -31.04 2.38 -12.20
N ALA A 5 -31.38 3.58 -12.70
CA ALA A 5 -30.63 4.24 -13.76
C ALA A 5 -29.22 4.64 -13.28
N LEU A 6 -29.09 5.16 -12.06
CA LEU A 6 -27.78 5.51 -11.47
C LEU A 6 -26.91 4.25 -11.28
N LEU A 7 -27.48 3.15 -10.83
CA LEU A 7 -26.77 1.88 -10.69
C LEU A 7 -26.31 1.30 -12.03
N LEU A 8 -27.14 1.41 -13.09
CA LEU A 8 -26.75 1.01 -14.44
C LEU A 8 -25.60 1.87 -14.97
N ILE A 9 -25.62 3.19 -14.76
CA ILE A 9 -24.51 4.08 -15.12
C ILE A 9 -23.26 3.72 -14.32
N ALA A 10 -23.38 3.43 -13.02
CA ALA A 10 -22.25 2.99 -12.21
C ALA A 10 -21.64 1.68 -12.75
N LEU A 11 -22.47 0.68 -13.04
CA LEU A 11 -22.01 -0.57 -13.63
C LEU A 11 -21.35 -0.36 -15.00
N ALA A 12 -21.99 0.43 -15.87
CA ALA A 12 -21.44 0.77 -17.18
C ALA A 12 -20.11 1.52 -17.07
N SER A 13 -19.96 2.41 -16.10
CA SER A 13 -18.72 3.14 -15.85
C SER A 13 -17.57 2.22 -15.44
N VAL A 14 -17.83 1.24 -14.56
CA VAL A 14 -16.85 0.24 -14.16
C VAL A 14 -16.48 -0.64 -15.37
N VAL A 15 -17.45 -1.14 -16.12
CA VAL A 15 -17.21 -1.95 -17.32
C VAL A 15 -16.38 -1.17 -18.35
N LEU A 16 -16.72 0.09 -18.58
CA LEU A 16 -15.97 0.95 -19.50
C LEU A 16 -14.54 1.19 -19.03
N LEU A 17 -14.35 1.46 -17.74
CA LEU A 17 -13.01 1.59 -17.13
C LEU A 17 -12.17 0.33 -17.40
N LEU A 18 -12.76 -0.86 -17.17
CA LEU A 18 -12.10 -2.13 -17.40
C LEU A 18 -11.75 -2.32 -18.89
N LEU A 19 -12.65 -1.98 -19.80
CA LEU A 19 -12.41 -2.06 -21.25
C LEU A 19 -11.27 -1.13 -21.69
N LEU A 20 -11.25 0.11 -21.18
CA LEU A 20 -10.20 1.07 -21.49
C LEU A 20 -8.81 0.59 -20.97
N VAL A 21 -8.74 0.10 -19.74
CA VAL A 21 -7.46 -0.33 -19.14
C VAL A 21 -7.00 -1.66 -19.74
N ILE A 22 -7.87 -2.68 -19.82
CA ILE A 22 -7.49 -4.04 -20.18
C ILE A 22 -7.35 -4.21 -21.69
N LYS A 23 -8.39 -3.80 -22.47
CA LYS A 23 -8.39 -4.01 -23.92
C LYS A 23 -7.75 -2.88 -24.69
N ALA A 24 -8.08 -1.63 -24.38
CA ALA A 24 -7.51 -0.47 -25.07
C ALA A 24 -6.10 -0.14 -24.56
N LYS A 25 -5.62 -0.77 -23.46
CA LYS A 25 -4.31 -0.51 -22.85
C LYS A 25 -4.11 0.96 -22.48
N ALA A 26 -5.20 1.69 -22.26
CA ALA A 26 -5.15 3.07 -21.85
C ALA A 26 -4.54 3.19 -20.43
N HIS A 27 -3.76 4.25 -20.24
CA HIS A 27 -3.22 4.53 -18.92
C HIS A 27 -4.35 4.75 -17.90
N PRO A 28 -4.30 4.18 -16.68
CA PRO A 28 -5.39 4.28 -15.70
C PRO A 28 -5.81 5.72 -15.40
N PHE A 29 -4.86 6.66 -15.36
CA PHE A 29 -5.14 8.09 -15.21
C PHE A 29 -6.10 8.61 -16.28
N VAL A 30 -5.81 8.32 -17.56
CA VAL A 30 -6.62 8.77 -18.68
C VAL A 30 -7.98 8.08 -18.68
N ALA A 31 -8.00 6.77 -18.43
CA ALA A 31 -9.23 5.99 -18.35
C ALA A 31 -10.20 6.52 -17.28
N LEU A 32 -9.69 6.81 -16.08
CA LEU A 32 -10.47 7.37 -14.97
C LEU A 32 -11.04 8.76 -15.31
N LEU A 33 -10.27 9.63 -15.96
CA LEU A 33 -10.76 10.96 -16.38
C LEU A 33 -11.84 10.86 -17.47
N ILE A 34 -11.65 10.00 -18.49
CA ILE A 34 -12.66 9.77 -19.53
C ILE A 34 -13.95 9.26 -18.88
N VAL A 35 -13.87 8.25 -18.03
CA VAL A 35 -15.04 7.68 -17.36
C VAL A 35 -15.71 8.71 -16.47
N SER A 36 -14.96 9.53 -15.73
CA SER A 36 -15.49 10.62 -14.91
C SER A 36 -16.30 11.61 -15.73
N LEU A 37 -15.77 12.04 -16.88
CA LEU A 37 -16.49 12.94 -17.79
C LEU A 37 -17.78 12.31 -18.31
N LEU A 38 -17.73 11.07 -18.78
CA LEU A 38 -18.90 10.37 -19.31
C LEU A 38 -19.98 10.14 -18.25
N VAL A 39 -19.58 9.77 -17.01
CA VAL A 39 -20.53 9.65 -15.90
C VAL A 39 -21.14 11.00 -15.55
N ALA A 40 -20.37 12.07 -15.50
CA ALA A 40 -20.87 13.40 -15.22
C ALA A 40 -21.93 13.85 -16.24
N PHE A 41 -21.70 13.63 -17.52
CA PHE A 41 -22.69 13.91 -18.57
C PHE A 41 -23.90 12.99 -18.49
N ALA A 42 -23.69 11.68 -18.33
CA ALA A 42 -24.79 10.69 -18.28
C ALA A 42 -25.72 10.88 -17.09
N THR A 43 -25.19 11.40 -15.98
CA THR A 43 -25.98 11.66 -14.75
C THR A 43 -26.58 13.08 -14.70
N GLY A 44 -26.34 13.90 -15.73
CA GLY A 44 -26.92 15.24 -15.85
C GLY A 44 -26.31 16.28 -14.91
N ILE A 45 -25.05 16.11 -14.52
CA ILE A 45 -24.32 17.19 -13.82
C ILE A 45 -24.26 18.40 -14.78
N PRO A 46 -24.64 19.61 -14.32
CA PRO A 46 -24.58 20.82 -15.17
C PRO A 46 -23.19 21.01 -15.78
N ALA A 47 -23.14 21.31 -17.10
CA ALA A 47 -21.89 21.37 -17.85
C ALA A 47 -20.87 22.35 -17.26
N ASP A 48 -21.35 23.48 -16.70
CA ASP A 48 -20.55 24.49 -15.99
C ASP A 48 -19.93 23.96 -14.69
N LYS A 49 -20.47 22.88 -14.11
CA LYS A 49 -20.01 22.27 -12.85
C LYS A 49 -19.15 21.02 -13.05
N ILE A 50 -19.12 20.42 -14.25
CA ILE A 50 -18.39 19.16 -14.48
C ILE A 50 -16.91 19.33 -14.17
N ILE A 51 -16.25 20.32 -14.77
CA ILE A 51 -14.82 20.53 -14.58
C ILE A 51 -14.49 20.88 -13.14
N THR A 52 -15.25 21.77 -12.51
CA THR A 52 -15.02 22.12 -11.10
C THR A 52 -15.26 20.96 -10.14
N THR A 53 -16.14 20.01 -10.46
CA THR A 53 -16.35 18.79 -9.68
C THR A 53 -15.12 17.87 -9.81
N ILE A 54 -14.60 17.69 -11.02
CA ILE A 54 -13.38 16.91 -11.28
C ILE A 54 -12.18 17.53 -10.56
N GLU A 55 -11.98 18.83 -10.71
CA GLU A 55 -10.88 19.57 -10.07
C GLU A 55 -10.93 19.48 -8.54
N LYS A 56 -12.11 19.67 -7.94
CA LYS A 56 -12.30 19.55 -6.49
C LYS A 56 -12.04 18.14 -5.98
N GLY A 57 -12.55 17.11 -6.68
CA GLY A 57 -12.31 15.73 -6.31
C GLY A 57 -10.82 15.36 -6.41
N MET A 58 -10.19 15.73 -7.52
CA MET A 58 -8.77 15.50 -7.74
C MET A 58 -7.90 16.29 -6.76
N GLY A 59 -8.12 17.60 -6.65
CA GLY A 59 -7.32 18.49 -5.81
C GLY A 59 -7.48 18.19 -4.33
N GLY A 60 -8.69 17.88 -3.88
CA GLY A 60 -8.96 17.49 -2.49
C GLY A 60 -8.17 16.25 -2.09
N LEU A 61 -8.22 15.20 -2.92
CA LEU A 61 -7.46 13.99 -2.65
C LEU A 61 -5.95 14.21 -2.75
N LEU A 62 -5.46 14.86 -3.80
CA LEU A 62 -4.03 15.13 -3.98
C LEU A 62 -3.46 15.98 -2.85
N GLY A 63 -4.18 17.00 -2.38
CA GLY A 63 -3.77 17.81 -1.24
C GLY A 63 -3.55 16.98 0.03
N HIS A 64 -4.29 15.89 0.17
CA HIS A 64 -4.21 15.02 1.34
C HIS A 64 -3.07 13.99 1.23
N ILE A 65 -2.83 13.41 0.04
CA ILE A 65 -1.95 12.24 -0.09
C ILE A 65 -0.61 12.50 -0.80
N ALA A 66 -0.48 13.53 -1.64
CA ALA A 66 0.71 13.71 -2.46
C ALA A 66 2.00 13.84 -1.64
N SER A 67 1.94 14.61 -0.54
CA SER A 67 3.08 14.78 0.38
C SER A 67 3.43 13.46 1.09
N ILE A 68 2.44 12.64 1.47
CA ILE A 68 2.66 11.36 2.12
C ILE A 68 3.40 10.42 1.17
N ILE A 69 2.95 10.33 -0.08
CA ILE A 69 3.53 9.45 -1.10
C ILE A 69 4.98 9.87 -1.40
N ILE A 70 5.23 11.16 -1.65
CA ILE A 70 6.57 11.65 -2.00
C ILE A 70 7.54 11.48 -0.83
N LEU A 71 7.18 11.93 0.36
CA LEU A 71 8.06 11.86 1.54
C LEU A 71 8.34 10.40 1.95
N GLY A 72 7.32 9.52 1.88
CA GLY A 72 7.50 8.09 2.11
C GLY A 72 8.46 7.45 1.11
N SER A 73 8.31 7.77 -0.18
CA SER A 73 9.22 7.29 -1.23
C SER A 73 10.65 7.79 -1.05
N MET A 74 10.85 9.08 -0.72
CA MET A 74 12.16 9.63 -0.47
C MET A 74 12.85 8.96 0.73
N LEU A 75 12.09 8.70 1.81
CA LEU A 75 12.58 7.95 2.96
C LEU A 75 12.98 6.53 2.56
N GLY A 76 12.13 5.85 1.78
CA GLY A 76 12.37 4.51 1.27
C GLY A 76 13.65 4.41 0.44
N VAL A 77 13.81 5.28 -0.56
CA VAL A 77 15.02 5.33 -1.43
C VAL A 77 16.29 5.62 -0.62
N LEU A 78 16.21 6.49 0.39
CA LEU A 78 17.38 6.81 1.22
C LEU A 78 17.80 5.62 2.09
N ILE A 79 16.83 4.86 2.65
CA ILE A 79 17.09 3.62 3.38
C ILE A 79 17.70 2.56 2.45
N GLU A 80 17.17 2.43 1.23
CA GLU A 80 17.68 1.52 0.21
C GLU A 80 19.14 1.82 -0.16
N MET A 81 19.41 3.03 -0.63
CA MET A 81 20.72 3.45 -1.11
C MET A 81 21.79 3.42 -0.01
N SER A 82 21.38 3.41 1.26
CA SER A 82 22.29 3.28 2.39
C SER A 82 22.78 1.86 2.68
N GLY A 83 22.18 0.83 2.03
CA GLY A 83 22.40 -0.59 2.36
C GLY A 83 21.55 -1.08 3.55
N GLY A 84 20.44 -0.38 3.85
CA GLY A 84 19.57 -0.70 4.98
C GLY A 84 18.93 -2.08 4.90
N ALA A 85 18.54 -2.52 3.70
CA ALA A 85 17.96 -3.83 3.46
C ALA A 85 18.94 -4.96 3.80
N GLU A 86 20.17 -4.83 3.35
CA GLU A 86 21.25 -5.81 3.62
C GLU A 86 21.58 -5.87 5.12
N SER A 87 21.67 -4.73 5.77
CA SER A 87 21.92 -4.63 7.22
C SER A 87 20.83 -5.32 8.05
N LEU A 88 19.55 -5.08 7.73
CA LEU A 88 18.43 -5.76 8.39
C LEU A 88 18.47 -7.26 8.13
N ALA A 89 18.73 -7.69 6.89
CA ALA A 89 18.82 -9.10 6.53
C ALA A 89 19.92 -9.80 7.31
N LYS A 90 21.12 -9.22 7.35
CA LYS A 90 22.28 -9.75 8.09
C LYS A 90 21.98 -9.87 9.58
N THR A 91 21.43 -8.85 10.19
CA THR A 91 21.14 -8.82 11.62
C THR A 91 20.07 -9.85 11.99
N LEU A 92 18.94 -9.88 11.26
CA LEU A 92 17.83 -10.78 11.57
C LEU A 92 18.18 -12.26 11.28
N THR A 93 18.93 -12.54 10.21
CA THR A 93 19.42 -13.90 9.94
C THR A 93 20.43 -14.35 10.99
N GLY A 94 21.28 -13.47 11.48
CA GLY A 94 22.20 -13.73 12.60
C GLY A 94 21.47 -14.07 13.90
N VAL A 95 20.44 -13.31 14.24
CA VAL A 95 19.65 -13.51 15.46
C VAL A 95 18.79 -14.77 15.40
N LEU A 96 18.09 -15.01 14.29
CA LEU A 96 17.17 -16.14 14.13
C LEU A 96 17.87 -17.45 13.72
N GLY A 97 19.10 -17.35 13.23
CA GLY A 97 19.94 -18.47 12.81
C GLY A 97 19.58 -19.04 11.45
N ALA A 98 20.48 -19.84 10.89
CA ALA A 98 20.40 -20.39 9.52
C ALA A 98 19.12 -21.19 9.24
N LYS A 99 18.58 -21.91 10.24
CA LYS A 99 17.34 -22.71 10.09
C LYS A 99 16.09 -21.85 9.87
N ARG A 100 16.11 -20.57 10.25
CA ARG A 100 14.97 -19.66 10.18
C ARG A 100 15.19 -18.50 9.21
N THR A 101 16.12 -18.61 8.28
CA THR A 101 16.47 -17.57 7.30
C THR A 101 15.25 -17.10 6.50
N ILE A 102 14.34 -18.01 6.08
CA ILE A 102 13.13 -17.63 5.36
C ILE A 102 12.23 -16.70 6.23
N ALA A 103 12.06 -17.04 7.50
CA ALA A 103 11.29 -16.21 8.41
C ALA A 103 11.97 -14.86 8.67
N ALA A 104 13.31 -14.86 8.86
CA ALA A 104 14.08 -13.63 9.03
C ALA A 104 13.89 -12.67 7.85
N LEU A 105 14.04 -13.17 6.62
CA LEU A 105 13.90 -12.37 5.41
C LEU A 105 12.44 -11.94 5.17
N THR A 106 11.46 -12.75 5.59
CA THR A 106 10.04 -12.35 5.56
C THR A 106 9.77 -11.17 6.52
N ILE A 107 10.38 -11.18 7.71
CA ILE A 107 10.31 -10.05 8.65
C ILE A 107 11.03 -8.82 8.07
N VAL A 108 12.19 -8.98 7.44
CA VAL A 108 12.88 -7.89 6.73
C VAL A 108 11.96 -7.28 5.67
N ALA A 109 11.30 -8.11 4.88
CA ALA A 109 10.37 -7.68 3.84
C ALA A 109 9.15 -6.91 4.41
N PHE A 110 8.63 -7.34 5.57
CA PHE A 110 7.58 -6.63 6.29
C PHE A 110 8.06 -5.23 6.73
N ILE A 111 9.22 -5.16 7.37
CA ILE A 111 9.79 -3.90 7.88
C ILE A 111 10.10 -2.94 6.73
N LEU A 112 10.78 -3.41 5.68
CA LEU A 112 11.12 -2.59 4.51
C LEU A 112 9.88 -2.18 3.70
N GLY A 113 8.88 -3.07 3.59
CA GLY A 113 7.64 -2.80 2.90
C GLY A 113 6.83 -1.67 3.54
N THR A 114 7.08 -1.32 4.81
CA THR A 114 6.32 -0.25 5.48
C THR A 114 6.56 1.13 4.87
N PRO A 115 7.80 1.61 4.61
CA PRO A 115 8.04 2.88 3.96
C PRO A 115 8.24 2.78 2.44
N VAL A 116 8.52 1.59 1.89
CA VAL A 116 8.93 1.40 0.48
C VAL A 116 7.79 0.80 -0.32
N PHE A 117 7.50 1.36 -1.49
CA PHE A 117 6.50 0.79 -2.40
C PHE A 117 6.83 -0.65 -2.79
N PHE A 118 5.78 -1.46 -2.96
CA PHE A 118 5.93 -2.89 -3.26
C PHE A 118 6.88 -3.15 -4.43
N GLU A 119 6.70 -2.45 -5.56
CA GLU A 119 7.49 -2.65 -6.77
C GLU A 119 8.96 -2.34 -6.53
N VAL A 120 9.25 -1.19 -5.93
CA VAL A 120 10.61 -0.74 -5.62
C VAL A 120 11.23 -1.66 -4.57
N GLY A 121 10.54 -1.89 -3.47
CA GLY A 121 11.01 -2.73 -2.38
C GLY A 121 11.26 -4.18 -2.82
N PHE A 122 10.43 -4.72 -3.72
CA PHE A 122 10.62 -6.06 -4.23
C PHE A 122 11.88 -6.15 -5.12
N ILE A 123 12.13 -5.15 -5.97
CA ILE A 123 13.37 -5.08 -6.77
C ILE A 123 14.59 -5.07 -5.86
N ILE A 124 14.56 -4.33 -4.75
CA ILE A 124 15.66 -4.23 -3.79
C ILE A 124 15.96 -5.58 -3.13
N ILE A 125 14.94 -6.37 -2.81
CA ILE A 125 15.13 -7.65 -2.12
C ILE A 125 15.43 -8.81 -3.07
N ILE A 126 15.25 -8.67 -4.38
CA ILE A 126 15.55 -9.71 -5.38
C ILE A 126 17.01 -10.24 -5.27
N PRO A 127 18.04 -9.41 -5.18
CA PRO A 127 19.40 -9.89 -4.99
C PRO A 127 19.58 -10.74 -3.72
N LEU A 128 18.91 -10.34 -2.62
CA LEU A 128 18.92 -11.12 -1.38
C LEU A 128 18.23 -12.48 -1.57
N ILE A 129 17.08 -12.51 -2.27
CA ILE A 129 16.36 -13.75 -2.59
C ILE A 129 17.27 -14.70 -3.36
N TYR A 130 17.92 -14.24 -4.42
CA TYR A 130 18.81 -15.07 -5.23
C TYR A 130 20.06 -15.49 -4.46
N GLY A 131 20.71 -14.57 -3.76
CA GLY A 131 21.91 -14.88 -2.98
C GLY A 131 21.66 -15.93 -1.89
N PHE A 132 20.61 -15.73 -1.07
CA PHE A 132 20.26 -16.72 -0.03
C PHE A 132 19.78 -18.05 -0.61
N SER A 133 19.05 -18.05 -1.73
CA SER A 133 18.61 -19.29 -2.39
C SER A 133 19.77 -20.08 -2.96
N LYS A 134 20.79 -19.40 -3.48
CA LYS A 134 22.04 -20.02 -3.97
C LYS A 134 22.79 -20.71 -2.83
N VAL A 135 23.03 -20.02 -1.72
CA VAL A 135 23.70 -20.59 -0.54
C VAL A 135 22.95 -21.77 0.06
N ALA A 136 21.61 -21.65 0.13
CA ALA A 136 20.76 -22.70 0.68
C ALA A 136 20.48 -23.85 -0.30
N HIS A 137 20.93 -23.77 -1.56
CA HIS A 137 20.64 -24.73 -2.63
C HIS A 137 19.15 -25.04 -2.81
N VAL A 138 18.31 -23.99 -2.74
CA VAL A 138 16.86 -24.10 -2.87
C VAL A 138 16.32 -23.14 -3.94
N SER A 139 15.07 -23.40 -4.39
CA SER A 139 14.39 -22.49 -5.32
C SER A 139 14.25 -21.09 -4.74
N PRO A 140 14.50 -20.01 -5.51
CA PRO A 140 14.25 -18.63 -5.11
C PRO A 140 12.81 -18.39 -4.65
N LEU A 141 11.83 -19.13 -5.14
CA LEU A 141 10.43 -19.05 -4.73
C LEU A 141 10.22 -19.33 -3.23
N LYS A 142 11.09 -20.13 -2.61
CA LYS A 142 11.00 -20.40 -1.16
C LYS A 142 11.19 -19.15 -0.32
N PHE A 143 11.97 -18.19 -0.80
CA PHE A 143 12.17 -16.88 -0.18
C PHE A 143 11.22 -15.84 -0.78
N GLY A 144 11.11 -15.81 -2.10
CA GLY A 144 10.39 -14.77 -2.83
C GLY A 144 8.89 -14.74 -2.54
N LEU A 145 8.22 -15.90 -2.48
CA LEU A 145 6.76 -15.93 -2.24
C LEU A 145 6.36 -15.33 -0.87
N PRO A 146 6.93 -15.75 0.27
CA PRO A 146 6.56 -15.17 1.55
C PRO A 146 6.96 -13.71 1.67
N MET A 147 8.13 -13.31 1.12
CA MET A 147 8.60 -11.93 1.14
C MET A 147 7.68 -11.02 0.31
N ALA A 148 7.37 -11.41 -0.93
CA ALA A 148 6.45 -10.65 -1.78
C ALA A 148 5.04 -10.58 -1.19
N GLY A 149 4.52 -11.67 -0.65
CA GLY A 149 3.19 -11.71 -0.04
C GLY A 149 3.07 -10.73 1.12
N VAL A 150 4.04 -10.72 2.03
CA VAL A 150 4.00 -9.82 3.19
C VAL A 150 4.22 -8.36 2.78
N MET A 151 5.09 -8.07 1.82
CA MET A 151 5.28 -6.71 1.30
C MET A 151 4.01 -6.17 0.63
N LEU A 152 3.32 -7.00 -0.17
CA LEU A 152 2.07 -6.59 -0.80
C LEU A 152 0.97 -6.36 0.25
N THR A 153 0.94 -7.18 1.31
CA THR A 153 -0.01 -6.99 2.43
C THR A 153 0.18 -5.63 3.09
N VAL A 154 1.41 -5.29 3.44
CA VAL A 154 1.75 -3.99 4.03
C VAL A 154 1.43 -2.85 3.06
N HIS A 155 1.76 -3.03 1.77
CA HIS A 155 1.51 -2.04 0.73
C HIS A 155 0.01 -1.71 0.55
N VAL A 156 -0.89 -2.66 0.69
CA VAL A 156 -2.33 -2.38 0.56
C VAL A 156 -2.94 -1.88 1.87
N ALA A 157 -2.46 -2.34 3.02
CA ALA A 157 -3.11 -2.10 4.31
C ALA A 157 -2.65 -0.83 5.04
N LEU A 158 -1.43 -0.34 4.78
CA LEU A 158 -0.87 0.78 5.54
C LEU A 158 -1.00 2.12 4.81
N PRO A 159 -1.44 3.18 5.50
CA PRO A 159 -1.61 4.51 4.91
C PRO A 159 -0.28 5.27 4.68
N THR A 160 0.86 4.60 4.75
CA THR A 160 2.13 5.03 4.17
C THR A 160 2.17 4.83 2.67
N HIS A 161 1.23 4.05 2.13
CA HIS A 161 1.10 3.72 0.72
C HIS A 161 -0.11 4.39 0.09
N PRO A 162 -0.06 4.67 -1.21
CA PRO A 162 -1.03 5.53 -1.89
C PRO A 162 -2.46 5.00 -1.87
N GLY A 163 -2.65 3.68 -2.03
CA GLY A 163 -3.98 3.08 -2.03
C GLY A 163 -4.72 3.28 -0.70
N ALA A 164 -4.09 2.86 0.40
CA ALA A 164 -4.68 2.99 1.73
C ALA A 164 -4.79 4.44 2.20
N ALA A 165 -3.78 5.30 1.90
CA ALA A 165 -3.84 6.73 2.21
C ALA A 165 -5.00 7.42 1.49
N ALA A 166 -5.17 7.12 0.21
CA ALA A 166 -6.26 7.68 -0.59
C ALA A 166 -7.64 7.16 -0.15
N ALA A 167 -7.75 5.87 0.17
CA ALA A 167 -8.97 5.30 0.74
C ALA A 167 -9.34 5.98 2.05
N ALA A 168 -8.36 6.20 2.94
CA ALA A 168 -8.57 6.93 4.18
C ALA A 168 -9.10 8.35 3.92
N GLY A 169 -8.55 9.05 2.93
CA GLY A 169 -9.01 10.38 2.54
C GLY A 169 -10.43 10.39 1.98
N ILE A 170 -10.77 9.43 1.11
CA ILE A 170 -12.10 9.32 0.48
C ILE A 170 -13.17 8.87 1.48
N LEU A 171 -12.85 7.92 2.34
CA LEU A 171 -13.77 7.34 3.33
C LEU A 171 -13.72 8.07 4.68
N HIS A 172 -12.93 9.15 4.79
CA HIS A 172 -12.76 9.94 6.01
C HIS A 172 -12.28 9.14 7.24
N SER A 173 -11.49 8.07 7.00
CA SER A 173 -10.91 7.25 8.06
C SER A 173 -9.75 7.97 8.75
N ASP A 174 -9.64 7.84 10.07
CA ASP A 174 -8.46 8.33 10.80
C ASP A 174 -7.21 7.51 10.43
N VAL A 175 -6.16 8.22 10.00
CA VAL A 175 -4.93 7.62 9.48
C VAL A 175 -4.14 6.88 10.56
N GLY A 176 -4.17 7.36 11.79
CA GLY A 176 -3.45 6.73 12.90
C GLY A 176 -4.14 5.45 13.38
N TRP A 177 -5.44 5.45 13.50
CA TRP A 177 -6.20 4.23 13.79
C TRP A 177 -6.08 3.22 12.64
N LEU A 178 -6.10 3.69 11.38
CA LEU A 178 -5.85 2.83 10.22
C LEU A 178 -4.45 2.24 10.25
N MET A 179 -3.44 3.02 10.65
CA MET A 179 -2.06 2.55 10.81
C MET A 179 -1.97 1.44 11.88
N LEU A 180 -2.56 1.66 13.06
CA LEU A 180 -2.53 0.68 14.15
C LEU A 180 -3.24 -0.61 13.78
N ALA A 181 -4.48 -0.52 13.32
CA ALA A 181 -5.27 -1.67 12.90
C ALA A 181 -4.63 -2.39 11.70
N GLY A 182 -4.15 -1.60 10.72
CA GLY A 182 -3.48 -2.11 9.52
C GLY A 182 -2.21 -2.90 9.85
N ILE A 183 -1.35 -2.41 10.77
CA ILE A 183 -0.17 -3.14 11.23
C ILE A 183 -0.60 -4.43 11.95
N GLY A 184 -1.54 -4.35 12.89
CA GLY A 184 -2.02 -5.51 13.65
C GLY A 184 -2.56 -6.61 12.75
N VAL A 185 -3.45 -6.27 11.82
CA VAL A 185 -4.01 -7.23 10.86
C VAL A 185 -2.93 -7.75 9.92
N SER A 186 -2.03 -6.88 9.42
CA SER A 186 -0.95 -7.29 8.50
C SER A 186 0.05 -8.25 9.15
N ILE A 187 0.32 -8.16 10.44
CA ILE A 187 1.16 -9.13 11.16
C ILE A 187 0.51 -10.52 11.09
N VAL A 188 -0.79 -10.63 11.42
CA VAL A 188 -1.50 -11.92 11.39
C VAL A 188 -1.58 -12.47 9.97
N VAL A 189 -1.93 -11.63 9.00
CA VAL A 189 -1.96 -11.99 7.57
C VAL A 189 -0.59 -12.42 7.09
N GLY A 190 0.47 -11.73 7.51
CA GLY A 190 1.87 -12.09 7.19
C GLY A 190 2.27 -13.46 7.75
N ILE A 191 1.87 -13.77 8.97
CA ILE A 191 2.10 -15.09 9.58
C ILE A 191 1.39 -16.18 8.78
N VAL A 192 0.10 -15.98 8.47
CA VAL A 192 -0.68 -16.92 7.65
C VAL A 192 -0.04 -17.06 6.27
N GLY A 193 0.30 -15.93 5.62
CA GLY A 193 0.95 -15.92 4.32
C GLY A 193 2.29 -16.67 4.30
N TYR A 194 3.09 -16.53 5.36
CA TYR A 194 4.33 -17.29 5.52
C TYR A 194 4.10 -18.80 5.53
N PHE A 195 3.11 -19.30 6.29
CA PHE A 195 2.80 -20.72 6.33
C PHE A 195 2.19 -21.23 5.03
N VAL A 196 1.30 -20.44 4.42
CA VAL A 196 0.69 -20.76 3.12
C VAL A 196 1.77 -20.83 2.03
N ALA A 197 2.68 -19.84 1.98
CA ALA A 197 3.79 -19.84 1.05
C ALA A 197 4.71 -21.07 1.24
N ARG A 198 4.99 -21.45 2.48
CA ARG A 198 5.73 -22.68 2.79
C ARG A 198 5.01 -23.94 2.32
N PHE A 199 3.69 -24.00 2.49
CA PHE A 199 2.88 -25.13 2.01
C PHE A 199 2.88 -25.21 0.49
N ILE A 200 2.66 -24.10 -0.20
CA ILE A 200 2.73 -24.02 -1.67
C ILE A 200 4.10 -24.46 -2.18
N ASN A 201 5.17 -24.01 -1.53
CA ASN A 201 6.57 -24.33 -1.89
C ASN A 201 7.01 -25.77 -1.59
N ARG A 202 6.13 -26.64 -1.07
CA ARG A 202 6.40 -28.09 -1.02
C ARG A 202 6.38 -28.74 -2.40
N ARG A 203 5.69 -28.11 -3.37
CA ARG A 203 5.68 -28.58 -4.76
C ARG A 203 6.95 -28.11 -5.47
N HIS A 204 7.45 -28.93 -6.37
CA HIS A 204 8.54 -28.53 -7.27
C HIS A 204 7.96 -27.73 -8.44
N TYR A 205 8.52 -26.56 -8.67
CA TYR A 205 8.16 -25.69 -9.79
C TYR A 205 9.32 -25.65 -10.78
N HIS A 206 9.02 -25.75 -12.07
CA HIS A 206 10.00 -25.52 -13.11
C HIS A 206 10.27 -24.01 -13.21
N LEU A 207 11.51 -23.62 -12.95
CA LEU A 207 11.95 -22.24 -13.09
C LEU A 207 12.38 -22.01 -14.53
N SER A 208 12.17 -20.79 -15.04
CA SER A 208 12.68 -20.39 -16.35
C SER A 208 14.22 -20.35 -16.33
N ILE A 209 14.85 -20.57 -17.49
CA ILE A 209 16.31 -20.53 -17.64
C ILE A 209 16.87 -19.20 -17.12
N ASN A 210 16.25 -18.09 -17.44
CA ASN A 210 16.66 -16.75 -17.00
C ASN A 210 16.72 -16.62 -15.46
N VAL A 211 15.77 -17.23 -14.74
CA VAL A 211 15.75 -17.23 -13.26
C VAL A 211 16.90 -18.06 -12.70
N LEU A 212 17.19 -19.20 -13.33
CA LEU A 212 18.30 -20.07 -12.93
C LEU A 212 19.65 -19.40 -13.19
N GLU A 213 19.83 -18.73 -14.33
CA GLU A 213 21.02 -17.95 -14.65
C GLU A 213 21.22 -16.79 -13.65
N GLN A 214 20.16 -16.04 -13.35
CA GLN A 214 20.23 -14.97 -12.36
C GLN A 214 20.57 -15.50 -10.95
N GLN A 215 20.06 -16.67 -10.59
CA GLN A 215 20.44 -17.31 -9.33
C GLN A 215 21.91 -17.72 -9.31
N GLN A 216 22.43 -18.26 -10.43
CA GLN A 216 23.82 -18.69 -10.52
C GLN A 216 24.81 -17.52 -10.52
N THR A 217 24.46 -16.41 -11.17
CA THR A 217 25.28 -15.20 -11.25
C THR A 217 25.13 -14.29 -10.04
N ALA A 218 24.11 -14.49 -9.21
CA ALA A 218 23.87 -13.67 -8.02
C ALA A 218 25.09 -13.69 -7.07
N GLU A 219 25.47 -12.52 -6.61
CA GLU A 219 26.46 -12.38 -5.56
C GLU A 219 25.91 -13.03 -4.28
N VAL A 220 26.72 -13.86 -3.65
CA VAL A 220 26.39 -14.44 -2.33
C VAL A 220 26.43 -13.28 -1.35
N PRO A 221 25.36 -13.03 -0.58
CA PRO A 221 25.39 -12.00 0.44
C PRO A 221 26.54 -12.28 1.40
N ASP A 222 27.55 -11.41 1.40
CA ASP A 222 28.69 -11.55 2.31
C ASP A 222 28.24 -11.26 3.72
N LEU A 223 27.94 -12.31 4.48
CA LEU A 223 27.60 -12.23 5.89
C LEU A 223 28.86 -12.00 6.76
N SER A 224 30.07 -12.07 6.16
CA SER A 224 31.33 -11.80 6.84
C SER A 224 31.65 -10.31 6.84
N VAL A 225 32.51 -9.90 7.80
CA VAL A 225 32.84 -8.49 8.06
C VAL A 225 33.84 -7.89 7.01
N ASN A 226 34.29 -8.65 6.02
CA ASN A 226 35.43 -8.34 5.18
C ASN A 226 35.12 -8.02 3.71
N ALA A 227 34.08 -7.26 3.41
CA ALA A 227 33.91 -6.73 2.05
C ALA A 227 34.71 -5.45 1.87
N GLN A 228 35.96 -5.59 1.44
CA GLN A 228 36.78 -4.49 0.90
C GLN A 228 36.27 -4.14 -0.50
N GLN A 229 35.28 -3.27 -0.58
CA GLN A 229 35.02 -2.45 -1.77
C GLN A 229 34.33 -1.16 -1.35
N THR A 230 34.98 -0.04 -1.61
CA THR A 230 34.54 1.38 -1.81
C THR A 230 33.13 1.87 -1.43
N ARG A 231 32.28 1.05 -0.84
CA ARG A 231 31.00 1.43 -0.22
C ARG A 231 31.21 1.61 1.28
N LEU A 232 30.68 2.71 1.80
CA LEU A 232 30.60 2.90 3.25
C LEU A 232 29.94 1.65 3.89
N PRO A 233 30.41 1.18 5.05
CA PRO A 233 29.84 0.03 5.72
C PRO A 233 28.32 0.23 5.89
N PRO A 234 27.49 -0.83 5.73
CA PRO A 234 26.06 -0.68 5.87
C PRO A 234 25.71 -0.10 7.25
N PRO A 235 24.64 0.69 7.38
CA PRO A 235 24.23 1.27 8.64
C PRO A 235 23.78 0.19 9.62
N ASN A 236 23.82 0.48 10.91
CA ASN A 236 23.32 -0.44 11.91
C ASN A 236 21.81 -0.71 11.69
N ALA A 237 21.41 -1.99 11.75
CA ALA A 237 20.01 -2.40 11.57
C ALA A 237 19.05 -1.71 12.57
N LEU A 238 19.50 -1.40 13.80
CA LEU A 238 18.70 -0.66 14.77
C LEU A 238 18.43 0.78 14.32
N VAL A 239 19.39 1.43 13.64
CA VAL A 239 19.19 2.77 13.07
C VAL A 239 18.13 2.70 11.96
N ILE A 240 18.21 1.71 11.06
CA ILE A 240 17.23 1.52 10.00
C ILE A 240 15.84 1.24 10.58
N GLY A 241 15.75 0.29 11.52
CA GLY A 241 14.48 -0.02 12.21
C GLY A 241 13.91 1.22 12.91
N GLY A 242 14.74 1.99 13.60
CA GLY A 242 14.35 3.24 14.25
C GLY A 242 13.78 4.26 13.27
N LEU A 243 14.45 4.48 12.12
CA LEU A 243 13.98 5.40 11.09
C LEU A 243 12.62 5.00 10.48
N ILE A 244 12.33 3.71 10.40
CA ILE A 244 11.05 3.19 9.93
C ILE A 244 9.97 3.33 11.01
N VAL A 245 10.33 3.11 12.27
CA VAL A 245 9.39 3.17 13.40
C VAL A 245 9.02 4.61 13.78
N VAL A 246 9.94 5.56 13.64
CA VAL A 246 9.71 6.98 14.03
C VAL A 246 8.43 7.58 13.41
N PRO A 247 8.20 7.55 12.09
CA PRO A 247 6.98 8.14 11.53
C PRO A 247 5.72 7.44 12.04
N ILE A 248 5.77 6.11 12.21
CA ILE A 248 4.65 5.34 12.75
C ILE A 248 4.32 5.80 14.17
N MET A 249 5.34 5.89 15.03
CA MET A 249 5.17 6.31 16.42
C MET A 249 4.65 7.74 16.53
N LEU A 250 5.11 8.65 15.68
CA LEU A 250 4.62 10.02 15.66
C LEU A 250 3.14 10.08 15.26
N ILE A 251 2.74 9.39 14.18
CA ILE A 251 1.35 9.34 13.72
C ILE A 251 0.45 8.74 14.81
N VAL A 252 0.82 7.58 15.33
CA VAL A 252 0.05 6.89 16.38
C VAL A 252 -0.04 7.74 17.64
N SER A 253 1.05 8.36 18.08
CA SER A 253 1.05 9.24 19.26
C SER A 253 0.14 10.45 19.04
N GLY A 254 0.08 11.02 17.82
CA GLY A 254 -0.84 12.08 17.46
C GLY A 254 -2.30 11.67 17.65
N THR A 255 -2.68 10.52 17.09
CA THR A 255 -4.03 9.95 17.22
C THR A 255 -4.37 9.63 18.67
N LEU A 256 -3.47 8.99 19.43
CA LEU A 256 -3.70 8.68 20.83
C LEU A 256 -3.85 9.95 21.69
N CYS A 257 -3.02 10.96 21.46
CA CYS A 257 -3.15 12.23 22.18
C CYS A 257 -4.49 12.92 21.87
N GLN A 258 -4.97 12.85 20.62
CA GLN A 258 -6.29 13.38 20.25
C GLN A 258 -7.44 12.62 20.91
N ALA A 259 -7.30 11.31 21.09
CA ALA A 259 -8.32 10.47 21.72
C ALA A 259 -8.34 10.58 23.26
N LEU A 260 -7.17 10.74 23.90
CA LEU A 260 -7.04 10.62 25.35
C LEU A 260 -6.95 11.96 26.08
N LEU A 261 -6.55 13.05 25.41
CA LEU A 261 -6.33 14.35 26.04
C LEU A 261 -7.43 15.36 25.66
N LEU A 262 -7.69 16.31 26.54
CA LEU A 262 -8.64 17.40 26.30
C LEU A 262 -8.13 18.35 25.18
N PRO A 263 -9.01 19.02 24.42
CA PRO A 263 -8.65 19.91 23.31
C PRO A 263 -7.70 21.06 23.70
N GLU A 264 -7.81 21.56 24.92
CA GLU A 264 -7.00 22.68 25.41
C GLU A 264 -5.60 22.25 25.86
N ASN A 265 -5.31 20.94 25.93
CA ASN A 265 -4.02 20.44 26.38
C ASN A 265 -2.94 20.76 25.34
N ALA A 266 -1.88 21.44 25.76
CA ALA A 266 -0.77 21.85 24.90
C ALA A 266 -0.06 20.66 24.22
N VAL A 267 0.06 19.52 24.91
CA VAL A 267 0.64 18.30 24.35
C VAL A 267 -0.24 17.77 23.21
N ARG A 268 -1.58 17.76 23.39
CA ARG A 268 -2.51 17.36 22.33
C ARG A 268 -2.35 18.28 21.11
N GLN A 269 -2.35 19.60 21.31
CA GLN A 269 -2.20 20.58 20.21
C GLN A 269 -0.89 20.37 19.44
N LEU A 270 0.22 20.19 20.14
CA LEU A 270 1.53 19.90 19.53
C LEU A 270 1.53 18.59 18.78
N MET A 271 1.03 17.52 19.40
CA MET A 271 0.99 16.19 18.80
C MET A 271 -0.02 16.08 17.65
N THR A 272 -1.06 16.92 17.63
CA THR A 272 -1.97 17.02 16.48
C THR A 272 -1.22 17.47 15.23
N VAL A 273 -0.24 18.36 15.33
CA VAL A 273 0.57 18.82 14.19
C VAL A 273 1.67 17.81 13.87
N ILE A 274 2.47 17.43 14.87
CA ILE A 274 3.62 16.53 14.67
C ILE A 274 3.19 15.13 14.22
N GLY A 275 2.05 14.65 14.70
CA GLY A 275 1.49 13.35 14.35
C GLY A 275 0.73 13.33 13.02
N THR A 276 0.59 14.47 12.31
CA THR A 276 0.07 14.38 10.93
C THR A 276 1.06 13.63 10.04
N PRO A 277 0.57 12.73 9.16
CA PRO A 277 1.45 11.92 8.32
C PRO A 277 2.50 12.71 7.54
N PRO A 278 2.18 13.86 6.89
CA PRO A 278 3.19 14.65 6.19
C PRO A 278 4.30 15.17 7.10
N VAL A 279 3.95 15.66 8.31
CA VAL A 279 4.94 16.21 9.25
C VAL A 279 5.77 15.09 9.87
N ALA A 280 5.16 13.98 10.26
CA ALA A 280 5.86 12.81 10.79
C ALA A 280 6.88 12.25 9.78
N LEU A 281 6.49 12.14 8.49
CA LEU A 281 7.38 11.70 7.42
C LEU A 281 8.48 12.72 7.12
N LEU A 282 8.18 14.02 7.17
CA LEU A 282 9.19 15.07 6.97
C LEU A 282 10.26 15.04 8.08
N ILE A 283 9.84 14.89 9.34
CA ILE A 283 10.76 14.70 10.48
C ILE A 283 11.63 13.46 10.26
N SER A 284 11.01 12.34 9.88
CA SER A 284 11.72 11.08 9.65
C SER A 284 12.68 11.15 8.48
N LEU A 285 12.31 11.82 7.39
CA LEU A 285 13.19 12.08 6.27
C LEU A 285 14.38 12.97 6.67
N GLY A 286 14.14 13.99 7.50
CA GLY A 286 15.22 14.84 8.06
C GLY A 286 16.21 14.03 8.91
N LEU A 287 15.70 13.16 9.81
CA LEU A 287 16.52 12.26 10.61
C LEU A 287 17.29 11.25 9.74
N ALA A 288 16.64 10.67 8.74
CA ALA A 288 17.29 9.76 7.78
C ALA A 288 18.37 10.49 6.96
N SER A 289 18.07 11.67 6.45
CA SER A 289 19.03 12.50 5.74
C SER A 289 20.27 12.83 6.58
N TRP A 290 20.07 13.11 7.84
CA TRP A 290 21.17 13.35 8.76
C TRP A 290 21.97 12.08 9.08
N THR A 291 21.29 10.98 9.45
CA THR A 291 21.94 9.74 9.93
C THR A 291 22.55 8.93 8.79
N LEU A 292 21.83 8.78 7.67
CA LEU A 292 22.24 7.97 6.51
C LEU A 292 22.98 8.78 5.45
N GLY A 293 22.78 10.10 5.41
CA GLY A 293 23.41 11.03 4.49
C GLY A 293 24.59 11.79 5.11
N ILE A 294 24.30 12.90 5.80
CA ILE A 294 25.30 13.88 6.26
C ILE A 294 26.34 13.25 7.20
N ARG A 295 25.89 12.51 8.22
CA ARG A 295 26.80 11.84 9.17
C ARG A 295 27.72 10.83 8.48
N ARG A 296 27.31 10.30 7.33
CA ARG A 296 28.10 9.38 6.50
C ARG A 296 28.86 10.10 5.37
N ARG A 297 29.05 11.42 5.50
CA ARG A 297 29.81 12.27 4.57
C ARG A 297 29.26 12.34 3.15
N MET A 298 27.96 12.09 2.96
CA MET A 298 27.28 12.34 1.69
C MET A 298 27.16 13.85 1.49
N SER A 299 27.50 14.34 0.29
CA SER A 299 27.34 15.77 -0.03
C SER A 299 25.85 16.12 -0.13
N LEU A 300 25.48 17.37 0.19
CA LEU A 300 24.08 17.84 0.07
C LEU A 300 23.57 17.69 -1.37
N LYS A 301 24.41 17.89 -2.38
CA LYS A 301 24.07 17.67 -3.79
C LYS A 301 23.68 16.20 -4.01
N LYS A 302 24.50 15.26 -3.56
CA LYS A 302 24.23 13.82 -3.71
C LYS A 302 22.97 13.38 -2.92
N LEU A 303 22.78 13.95 -1.74
CA LEU A 303 21.57 13.70 -0.94
C LEU A 303 20.32 14.17 -1.69
N GLY A 304 20.35 15.36 -2.30
CA GLY A 304 19.27 15.88 -3.14
C GLY A 304 19.00 15.00 -4.37
N GLU A 305 20.06 14.51 -5.04
CA GLU A 305 19.91 13.56 -6.16
C GLU A 305 19.25 12.25 -5.74
N VAL A 306 19.68 11.68 -4.61
CA VAL A 306 19.14 10.42 -4.07
C VAL A 306 17.67 10.58 -3.68
N THR A 307 17.34 11.60 -2.91
CA THR A 307 15.93 11.82 -2.51
C THR A 307 15.07 12.20 -3.72
N GLY A 308 15.60 13.02 -4.65
CA GLY A 308 14.93 13.42 -5.89
C GLY A 308 14.63 12.23 -6.82
N SER A 309 15.43 11.17 -6.79
CA SER A 309 15.19 9.97 -7.62
C SER A 309 13.90 9.22 -7.26
N ALA A 310 13.30 9.50 -6.11
CA ALA A 310 12.00 8.96 -5.71
C ALA A 310 10.81 9.61 -6.44
N ILE A 311 10.97 10.81 -7.00
CA ILE A 311 9.87 11.59 -7.57
C ILE A 311 9.26 10.93 -8.82
N PRO A 312 10.04 10.47 -9.82
CA PRO A 312 9.45 9.87 -11.02
C PRO A 312 8.57 8.66 -10.76
N SER A 313 8.98 7.75 -9.87
CA SER A 313 8.20 6.57 -9.50
C SER A 313 6.93 6.92 -8.70
N SER A 314 6.97 8.01 -7.95
CA SER A 314 5.82 8.49 -7.17
C SER A 314 4.82 9.26 -8.02
N ALA A 315 5.28 9.93 -9.08
CA ALA A 315 4.45 10.81 -9.90
C ALA A 315 3.29 10.06 -10.58
N ASP A 316 3.55 8.88 -11.15
CA ASP A 316 2.53 8.06 -11.79
C ASP A 316 1.41 7.68 -10.80
N VAL A 317 1.81 7.22 -9.63
CA VAL A 317 0.88 6.82 -8.56
C VAL A 317 0.04 8.00 -8.06
N ILE A 318 0.65 9.17 -7.90
CA ILE A 318 -0.03 10.41 -7.49
C ILE A 318 -1.07 10.82 -8.54
N LEU A 319 -0.70 10.79 -9.83
CA LEU A 319 -1.62 11.14 -10.92
C LEU A 319 -2.81 10.18 -10.97
N VAL A 320 -2.57 8.88 -10.90
CA VAL A 320 -3.65 7.86 -10.87
C VAL A 320 -4.56 8.05 -9.66
N ALA A 321 -3.99 8.31 -8.48
CA ALA A 321 -4.77 8.59 -7.28
C ALA A 321 -5.61 9.88 -7.43
N GLY A 322 -5.03 10.93 -8.00
CA GLY A 322 -5.75 12.16 -8.32
C GLY A 322 -6.96 11.92 -9.24
N ALA A 323 -6.77 11.14 -10.31
CA ALA A 323 -7.87 10.76 -11.20
C ALA A 323 -8.93 9.90 -10.49
N GLY A 324 -8.51 9.03 -9.57
CA GLY A 324 -9.43 8.31 -8.67
C GLY A 324 -10.25 9.24 -7.79
N GLY A 325 -9.63 10.29 -7.26
CA GLY A 325 -10.32 11.36 -6.53
C GLY A 325 -11.32 12.13 -7.39
N ALA A 326 -10.97 12.43 -8.66
CA ALA A 326 -11.88 13.03 -9.62
C ALA A 326 -13.10 12.13 -9.87
N PHE A 327 -12.88 10.84 -10.09
CA PHE A 327 -13.95 9.85 -10.26
C PHE A 327 -14.85 9.76 -9.03
N GLY A 328 -14.26 9.66 -7.83
CA GLY A 328 -15.00 9.69 -6.57
C GLY A 328 -15.86 10.95 -6.40
N GLY A 329 -15.30 12.12 -6.70
CA GLY A 329 -16.02 13.40 -6.66
C GLY A 329 -17.23 13.43 -7.60
N VAL A 330 -17.09 12.86 -8.80
CA VAL A 330 -18.20 12.73 -9.75
C VAL A 330 -19.26 11.74 -9.26
N LEU A 331 -18.85 10.60 -8.68
CA LEU A 331 -19.78 9.62 -8.09
C LEU A 331 -20.61 10.22 -6.95
N VAL A 332 -19.99 11.05 -6.12
CA VAL A 332 -20.69 11.80 -5.06
C VAL A 332 -21.66 12.80 -5.66
N ALA A 333 -21.20 13.65 -6.58
CA ALA A 333 -22.01 14.70 -7.19
C ALA A 333 -23.18 14.16 -8.04
N SER A 334 -23.04 12.97 -8.62
CA SER A 334 -24.07 12.30 -9.42
C SER A 334 -25.16 11.62 -8.60
N GLY A 335 -24.95 11.41 -7.29
CA GLY A 335 -25.84 10.62 -6.44
C GLY A 335 -25.72 9.10 -6.60
N ILE A 336 -24.75 8.61 -7.38
CA ILE A 336 -24.50 7.17 -7.55
C ILE A 336 -24.16 6.51 -6.21
N GLY A 337 -23.38 7.16 -5.37
CA GLY A 337 -23.04 6.63 -4.05
C GLY A 337 -24.26 6.39 -3.16
N ASN A 338 -25.24 7.31 -3.17
CA ASN A 338 -26.52 7.15 -2.45
C ASN A 338 -27.35 5.98 -3.03
N ALA A 339 -27.42 5.89 -4.35
CA ALA A 339 -28.12 4.79 -5.02
C ALA A 339 -27.50 3.42 -4.68
N LEU A 340 -26.17 3.36 -4.56
CA LEU A 340 -25.47 2.14 -4.15
C LEU A 340 -25.75 1.80 -2.68
N ALA A 341 -25.73 2.79 -1.77
CA ALA A 341 -26.06 2.58 -0.37
C ALA A 341 -27.47 1.99 -0.21
N GLU A 342 -28.47 2.60 -0.87
CA GLU A 342 -29.87 2.11 -0.88
C GLU A 342 -29.98 0.68 -1.46
N ALA A 343 -29.23 0.38 -2.52
CA ALA A 343 -29.21 -0.96 -3.10
C ALA A 343 -28.62 -2.00 -2.13
N LEU A 344 -27.52 -1.68 -1.44
CA LEU A 344 -26.91 -2.55 -0.45
C LEU A 344 -27.86 -2.85 0.71
N GLU A 345 -28.60 -1.85 1.19
CA GLU A 345 -29.63 -2.03 2.20
C GLU A 345 -30.77 -2.93 1.71
N THR A 346 -31.24 -2.71 0.48
CA THR A 346 -32.33 -3.48 -0.13
C THR A 346 -31.99 -4.97 -0.25
N ILE A 347 -30.75 -5.30 -0.63
CA ILE A 347 -30.31 -6.70 -0.75
C ILE A 347 -29.77 -7.27 0.56
N HIS A 348 -29.82 -6.50 1.65
CA HIS A 348 -29.29 -6.85 2.96
C HIS A 348 -27.81 -7.29 2.92
N LEU A 349 -27.00 -6.72 2.02
CA LEU A 349 -25.57 -7.01 1.96
C LEU A 349 -24.83 -6.08 2.90
N PRO A 350 -24.20 -6.60 3.97
CA PRO A 350 -23.45 -5.76 4.89
C PRO A 350 -22.31 -5.02 4.19
N LEU A 351 -22.02 -3.80 4.63
CA LEU A 351 -21.06 -2.90 3.99
C LEU A 351 -19.64 -3.48 3.93
N MET A 352 -19.22 -4.20 4.96
CA MET A 352 -17.89 -4.82 5.02
C MET A 352 -17.67 -5.88 3.91
N PRO A 353 -18.54 -6.89 3.74
CA PRO A 353 -18.48 -7.81 2.60
C PRO A 353 -18.58 -7.09 1.25
N ALA A 354 -19.44 -6.06 1.14
CA ALA A 354 -19.57 -5.27 -0.10
C ALA A 354 -18.25 -4.59 -0.45
N ALA A 355 -17.59 -3.93 0.49
CA ALA A 355 -16.30 -3.27 0.32
C ALA A 355 -15.21 -4.26 -0.15
N PHE A 356 -15.13 -5.41 0.50
CA PHE A 356 -14.17 -6.46 0.15
C PHE A 356 -14.43 -7.01 -1.26
N LEU A 357 -15.66 -7.40 -1.57
CA LEU A 357 -16.02 -8.03 -2.85
C LEU A 357 -15.86 -7.07 -4.03
N LEU A 358 -16.29 -5.82 -3.88
CA LEU A 358 -16.11 -4.80 -4.92
C LEU A 358 -14.62 -4.60 -5.23
N SER A 359 -13.80 -4.43 -4.20
CA SER A 359 -12.36 -4.26 -4.38
C SER A 359 -11.70 -5.51 -4.97
N LEU A 360 -12.12 -6.70 -4.57
CA LEU A 360 -11.64 -7.98 -5.10
C LEU A 360 -11.93 -8.13 -6.59
N VAL A 361 -13.16 -7.86 -7.02
CA VAL A 361 -13.57 -7.93 -8.43
C VAL A 361 -12.82 -6.91 -9.27
N LEU A 362 -12.71 -5.67 -8.80
CA LEU A 362 -11.95 -4.63 -9.47
C LEU A 362 -10.47 -4.99 -9.58
N ARG A 363 -9.88 -5.51 -8.52
CA ARG A 363 -8.48 -5.99 -8.52
C ARG A 363 -8.25 -7.09 -9.55
N ALA A 364 -9.12 -8.10 -9.56
CA ALA A 364 -9.06 -9.21 -10.50
C ALA A 364 -9.11 -8.73 -11.95
N SER A 365 -9.90 -7.68 -12.21
CA SER A 365 -10.13 -7.16 -13.54
C SER A 365 -9.03 -6.22 -14.02
N GLN A 366 -8.47 -5.37 -13.14
CA GLN A 366 -7.54 -4.29 -13.51
C GLN A 366 -6.06 -4.64 -13.25
N GLY A 367 -5.79 -5.59 -12.35
CA GLY A 367 -4.44 -5.91 -11.95
C GLY A 367 -3.77 -4.89 -11.01
N SER A 368 -4.33 -3.70 -10.79
CA SER A 368 -3.80 -2.66 -9.91
C SER A 368 -4.54 -2.60 -8.57
N ALA A 369 -3.81 -2.78 -7.48
CA ALA A 369 -4.37 -2.66 -6.12
C ALA A 369 -4.84 -1.23 -5.83
N THR A 370 -4.01 -0.25 -6.14
CA THR A 370 -4.31 1.17 -5.89
C THR A 370 -5.57 1.61 -6.61
N VAL A 371 -5.73 1.28 -7.90
CA VAL A 371 -6.93 1.64 -8.69
C VAL A 371 -8.17 0.94 -8.13
N ALA A 372 -8.08 -0.33 -7.77
CA ALA A 372 -9.19 -1.07 -7.18
C ALA A 372 -9.65 -0.45 -5.84
N ILE A 373 -8.70 -0.11 -4.97
CA ILE A 373 -8.98 0.55 -3.68
C ILE A 373 -9.67 1.90 -3.92
N LEU A 374 -9.12 2.73 -4.80
CA LEU A 374 -9.64 4.07 -5.08
C LEU A 374 -11.06 4.03 -5.66
N THR A 375 -11.29 3.16 -6.64
CA THR A 375 -12.60 3.01 -7.28
C THR A 375 -13.64 2.50 -6.27
N THR A 376 -13.29 1.49 -5.46
CA THR A 376 -14.18 0.97 -4.42
C THR A 376 -14.49 2.03 -3.37
N SER A 377 -13.49 2.75 -2.87
CA SER A 377 -13.66 3.82 -1.88
C SER A 377 -14.56 4.93 -2.41
N GLY A 378 -14.39 5.33 -3.69
CA GLY A 378 -15.25 6.30 -4.35
C GLY A 378 -16.71 5.84 -4.43
N LEU A 379 -16.95 4.58 -4.80
CA LEU A 379 -18.29 3.99 -4.84
C LEU A 379 -18.96 3.94 -3.47
N LEU A 380 -18.21 3.62 -2.41
CA LEU A 380 -18.72 3.46 -1.05
C LEU A 380 -18.76 4.75 -0.25
N SER A 381 -18.25 5.87 -0.77
CA SER A 381 -18.07 7.13 -0.04
C SER A 381 -19.35 7.67 0.61
N GLN A 382 -20.50 7.40 0.03
CA GLN A 382 -21.81 7.80 0.58
C GLN A 382 -22.37 6.75 1.54
N ALA A 383 -22.09 5.47 1.30
CA ALA A 383 -22.56 4.36 2.13
C ALA A 383 -21.90 4.32 3.52
N VAL A 384 -20.79 5.03 3.70
CA VAL A 384 -20.06 5.11 4.98
C VAL A 384 -20.50 6.30 5.84
N ILE A 385 -21.38 7.17 5.35
CA ILE A 385 -21.85 8.33 6.10
C ILE A 385 -22.61 7.87 7.35
N GLY A 386 -22.23 8.42 8.49
CA GLY A 386 -22.85 8.08 9.79
C GLY A 386 -22.17 6.94 10.54
N LEU A 387 -21.15 6.30 9.95
CA LEU A 387 -20.32 5.34 10.67
C LEU A 387 -19.41 6.03 11.68
N ASP A 388 -19.12 5.35 12.77
CA ASP A 388 -18.13 5.82 13.73
C ASP A 388 -16.68 5.72 13.20
N PRO A 389 -15.69 6.39 13.83
CA PRO A 389 -14.31 6.40 13.34
C PRO A 389 -13.66 5.01 13.22
N ILE A 390 -14.01 4.07 14.08
CA ILE A 390 -13.45 2.71 14.03
C ILE A 390 -14.08 1.93 12.88
N GLN A 391 -15.39 2.05 12.70
CA GLN A 391 -16.11 1.43 11.59
C GLN A 391 -15.56 1.92 10.24
N LEU A 392 -15.27 3.22 10.10
CA LEU A 392 -14.63 3.78 8.89
C LEU A 392 -13.27 3.13 8.61
N VAL A 393 -12.45 2.94 9.65
CA VAL A 393 -11.15 2.25 9.54
C VAL A 393 -11.34 0.80 9.08
N LEU A 394 -12.31 0.09 9.63
CA LEU A 394 -12.56 -1.31 9.28
C LEU A 394 -13.07 -1.47 7.85
N VAL A 395 -13.97 -0.59 7.37
CA VAL A 395 -14.40 -0.57 5.96
C VAL A 395 -13.24 -0.26 5.03
N THR A 396 -12.37 0.68 5.41
CA THR A 396 -11.16 1.01 4.66
C THR A 396 -10.23 -0.21 4.55
N LEU A 397 -9.99 -0.93 5.66
CA LEU A 397 -9.20 -2.16 5.65
C LEU A 397 -9.84 -3.28 4.83
N ALA A 398 -11.17 -3.46 4.91
CA ALA A 398 -11.87 -4.44 4.09
C ALA A 398 -11.68 -4.16 2.58
N THR A 399 -11.79 -2.89 2.18
CA THR A 399 -11.48 -2.43 0.82
C THR A 399 -10.03 -2.75 0.43
N CYS A 400 -9.09 -2.45 1.32
CA CYS A 400 -7.66 -2.71 1.10
C CYS A 400 -7.36 -4.21 0.95
N PHE A 401 -7.88 -5.04 1.83
CA PHE A 401 -7.66 -6.49 1.75
C PHE A 401 -8.38 -7.15 0.58
N GLY A 402 -9.50 -6.60 0.10
CA GLY A 402 -10.11 -7.00 -1.17
C GLY A 402 -9.16 -6.83 -2.35
N SER A 403 -8.40 -5.75 -2.38
CA SER A 403 -7.41 -5.49 -3.43
C SER A 403 -6.17 -6.39 -3.36
N LEU A 404 -5.94 -7.09 -2.26
CA LEU A 404 -4.85 -8.05 -2.12
C LEU A 404 -5.11 -9.35 -2.90
N GLY A 405 -6.38 -9.79 -2.95
CA GLY A 405 -6.78 -11.04 -3.60
C GLY A 405 -6.79 -10.98 -5.12
N LEU A 406 -6.92 -12.16 -5.76
CA LEU A 406 -7.12 -12.36 -7.19
C LEU A 406 -6.19 -11.52 -8.10
N SER A 407 -4.91 -11.41 -7.76
CA SER A 407 -3.94 -10.80 -8.65
C SER A 407 -3.80 -11.67 -9.91
N VAL A 408 -4.46 -11.26 -10.97
CA VAL A 408 -4.32 -11.92 -12.27
C VAL A 408 -3.25 -11.16 -13.03
N PRO A 409 -2.14 -11.76 -13.25
CA PRO A 409 -1.55 -11.80 -14.57
C PRO A 409 -0.75 -13.08 -14.81
N ASP A 410 -0.56 -13.30 -16.04
CA ASP A 410 0.37 -14.18 -16.70
C ASP A 410 1.38 -14.92 -15.81
N GLY A 411 0.94 -15.85 -14.99
CA GLY A 411 1.96 -16.79 -14.74
C GLY A 411 2.11 -17.44 -13.41
N LEU A 412 1.54 -17.07 -12.35
CA LEU A 412 1.76 -17.86 -11.13
C LEU A 412 0.45 -18.13 -10.39
N LYS A 413 -0.18 -19.30 -10.73
CA LYS A 413 -1.28 -19.85 -9.90
C LYS A 413 -0.94 -19.82 -8.40
N THR A 414 0.34 -19.99 -8.06
CA THR A 414 0.87 -19.89 -6.70
C THR A 414 0.72 -18.51 -6.09
N TRP A 415 1.01 -17.46 -6.86
CA TRP A 415 0.88 -16.07 -6.42
C TRP A 415 -0.58 -15.72 -6.18
N THR A 416 -1.47 -16.02 -7.13
CA THR A 416 -2.89 -15.76 -7.00
C THR A 416 -3.51 -16.48 -5.80
N VAL A 417 -3.16 -17.75 -5.59
CA VAL A 417 -3.63 -18.53 -4.43
C VAL A 417 -3.13 -17.90 -3.12
N LEU A 418 -1.85 -17.56 -3.03
CA LEU A 418 -1.26 -16.95 -1.85
C LEU A 418 -1.95 -15.62 -1.50
N THR A 419 -2.01 -14.69 -2.46
CA THR A 419 -2.58 -13.36 -2.23
C THR A 419 -4.08 -13.41 -1.95
N THR A 420 -4.82 -14.32 -2.57
CA THR A 420 -6.25 -14.51 -2.27
C THR A 420 -6.47 -15.02 -0.85
N ILE A 421 -5.71 -16.02 -0.40
CA ILE A 421 -5.82 -16.51 0.99
C ILE A 421 -5.45 -15.38 1.97
N MET A 422 -4.40 -14.62 1.69
CA MET A 422 -4.01 -13.51 2.53
C MET A 422 -5.07 -12.41 2.57
N GLY A 423 -5.66 -12.05 1.42
CA GLY A 423 -6.74 -11.07 1.32
C GLY A 423 -7.99 -11.49 2.10
N VAL A 424 -8.43 -12.73 1.91
CA VAL A 424 -9.56 -13.31 2.66
C VAL A 424 -9.24 -13.36 4.17
N THR A 425 -8.02 -13.73 4.55
CA THR A 425 -7.62 -13.74 5.97
C THR A 425 -7.70 -12.33 6.56
N GLY A 426 -7.16 -11.33 5.87
CA GLY A 426 -7.23 -9.94 6.32
C GLY A 426 -8.68 -9.45 6.45
N PHE A 427 -9.52 -9.77 5.47
CA PHE A 427 -10.94 -9.45 5.54
C PHE A 427 -11.63 -10.11 6.72
N LEU A 428 -11.43 -11.41 6.95
CA LEU A 428 -12.08 -12.13 8.05
C LEU A 428 -11.68 -11.57 9.41
N ILE A 429 -10.41 -11.22 9.61
CA ILE A 429 -9.93 -10.59 10.84
C ILE A 429 -10.59 -9.22 11.00
N THR A 430 -10.60 -8.41 9.95
CA THR A 430 -11.19 -7.06 9.97
C THR A 430 -12.70 -7.15 10.23
N TRP A 431 -13.36 -8.13 9.63
CA TRP A 431 -14.79 -8.35 9.85
C TRP A 431 -15.11 -8.86 11.25
N LEU A 432 -14.25 -9.71 11.82
CA LEU A 432 -14.38 -10.11 13.23
C LEU A 432 -14.23 -8.91 14.17
N LEU A 433 -13.29 -8.01 13.89
CA LEU A 433 -13.11 -6.78 14.67
C LEU A 433 -14.34 -5.88 14.64
N TRP A 434 -15.11 -5.89 13.54
CA TRP A 434 -16.37 -5.15 13.42
C TRP A 434 -17.43 -5.54 14.49
N PHE A 435 -17.39 -6.78 14.97
CA PHE A 435 -18.32 -7.25 16.01
C PHE A 435 -17.78 -7.10 17.42
N VAL A 436 -16.49 -6.82 17.57
CA VAL A 436 -15.82 -6.75 18.87
C VAL A 436 -15.58 -5.30 19.30
N LEU A 437 -15.32 -4.42 18.37
CA LEU A 437 -15.07 -2.98 18.58
C LEU A 437 -16.28 -2.15 18.26
#